data_a6461a21bab54e3f3c3a042d8613ac9b
#
_entry.id   a6461a21bab54e3f3c3a042d8613ac9b
#
_cell.length_a   1.000
_cell.length_b   1.000
_cell.length_c   1.000
_cell.angle_alpha   90.00
_cell.angle_beta   90.00
_cell.angle_gamma   90.00
#
_symmetry.space_group_name_H-M   'P 1'
#
loop_
_entity.id
_entity.type
_entity.pdbx_description
1 polymer ?
#
loop_
_entity_poly.entity_id
_entity_poly.type
_entity_poly.pdbx_seq_one_letter_code
_entity_poly.pdbx_strand_id
1 'polypeptide(L)'
;MGVSGRSVVVDIRTRRAGKERDPAIPDGPDPLLRAVYGEILRDERLDQDRTLDDVARAVGMSKQYLSEVERGRKEPSSEMLHSVCDALGLPIEHLLTRAVRRITASRRIATHRPAGTPRVELLAA
;
A
#
# COMPACT_ATOMS: atom_id res chain seq x y z
N MET A 1 19.56 5.67 -29.37
CA MET A 1 19.08 5.44 -29.63
C MET A 1 17.90 5.27 -29.14
N GLY A 2 17.17 5.81 -28.88
CA GLY A 2 15.94 5.57 -28.41
C GLY A 2 15.62 4.16 -28.36
N VAL A 3 16.52 3.49 -28.79
CA VAL A 3 16.32 2.11 -28.81
C VAL A 3 15.98 1.59 -27.50
N SER A 4 16.73 1.94 -26.51
CA SER A 4 16.45 1.35 -25.24
C SER A 4 15.12 1.79 -24.72
N GLY A 5 14.75 2.99 -24.98
CA GLY A 5 13.46 3.43 -24.51
C GLY A 5 12.36 2.62 -25.12
N ARG A 6 12.49 2.31 -26.37
CA ARG A 6 11.48 1.56 -27.00
C ARG A 6 11.40 0.19 -26.44
N SER A 7 12.51 -0.40 -26.20
CA SER A 7 12.50 -1.73 -25.68
C SER A 7 11.77 -1.81 -24.38
N VAL A 8 11.97 -0.84 -23.56
CA VAL A 8 11.33 -0.86 -22.28
C VAL A 8 9.82 -0.80 -22.42
N VAL A 9 9.36 0.02 -23.30
CA VAL A 9 7.93 0.14 -23.48
C VAL A 9 7.35 -1.16 -23.97
N VAL A 10 8.03 -1.79 -24.89
CA VAL A 10 7.53 -3.02 -25.41
C VAL A 10 7.50 -4.08 -24.34
N ASP A 11 8.50 -4.10 -23.52
CA ASP A 11 8.53 -5.07 -22.47
C ASP A 11 7.38 -4.95 -21.52
N ILE A 12 7.02 -3.75 -21.19
CA ILE A 12 5.92 -3.55 -20.30
C ILE A 12 4.66 -4.11 -20.86
N ARG A 13 4.44 -3.90 -22.14
CA ARG A 13 3.27 -4.43 -22.75
C ARG A 13 3.28 -5.93 -22.78
N THR A 14 4.38 -6.49 -23.11
CA THR A 14 4.49 -7.92 -23.17
C THR A 14 4.23 -8.51 -21.83
N ARG A 15 4.77 -7.91 -20.82
CA ARG A 15 4.58 -8.44 -19.53
C ARG A 15 3.15 -8.42 -19.11
N ARG A 16 2.48 -7.37 -19.40
CA ARG A 16 1.14 -7.32 -19.06
C ARG A 16 0.36 -8.40 -19.72
N ALA A 17 0.68 -8.63 -20.91
CA ALA A 17 -0.03 -9.64 -21.61
C ALA A 17 0.22 -10.98 -21.01
N GLY A 18 1.36 -11.19 -20.72
CA GLY A 18 1.61 -12.52 -20.25
C GLY A 18 1.57 -12.69 -18.83
N LYS A 19 1.44 -12.07 -18.28
CA LYS A 19 1.47 -12.32 -17.27
C LYS A 19 1.07 -12.65 -16.44
N GLU A 20 0.95 -12.62 -16.41
CA GLU A 20 0.39 -12.86 -15.64
C GLU A 20 0.93 -13.39 -14.64
N ARG A 21 1.62 -13.97 -14.54
CA ARG A 21 2.08 -14.55 -13.61
C ARG A 21 3.44 -14.64 -13.49
N ASP A 22 4.07 -13.89 -12.85
CA ASP A 22 5.41 -14.02 -12.54
C ASP A 22 5.49 -15.13 -11.54
N PRO A 23 6.08 -16.20 -11.87
CA PRO A 23 6.12 -17.32 -10.94
C PRO A 23 6.84 -17.01 -9.66
N ALA A 24 7.64 -16.00 -9.65
CA ALA A 24 8.33 -15.66 -8.43
C ALA A 24 7.45 -15.02 -7.41
N ILE A 25 6.29 -14.59 -7.81
CA ILE A 25 5.39 -13.98 -6.88
C ILE A 25 4.56 -15.04 -6.21
N PRO A 26 4.57 -15.08 -4.90
CA PRO A 26 3.84 -16.14 -4.22
C PRO A 26 2.35 -16.05 -4.45
N ASP A 27 1.73 -17.15 -4.42
CA ASP A 27 0.31 -17.20 -4.57
C ASP A 27 -0.28 -16.68 -3.30
N GLY A 28 -1.43 -16.21 -3.34
CA GLY A 28 -2.07 -15.70 -2.17
C GLY A 28 -2.46 -14.29 -2.43
N PRO A 29 -3.35 -13.79 -1.67
CA PRO A 29 -3.87 -12.46 -1.91
C PRO A 29 -2.83 -11.41 -1.59
N ASP A 30 -2.65 -10.51 -2.50
CA ASP A 30 -1.80 -9.37 -2.25
C ASP A 30 -2.67 -8.29 -1.64
N PRO A 31 -2.13 -7.52 -0.74
CA PRO A 31 -2.91 -6.42 -0.20
C PRO A 31 -3.10 -5.36 -1.27
N LEU A 32 -4.26 -4.73 -1.24
CA LEU A 32 -4.50 -3.64 -2.15
C LEU A 32 -3.72 -2.43 -1.67
N LEU A 33 -3.13 -1.71 -2.60
CA LEU A 33 -2.36 -0.53 -2.23
C LEU A 33 -3.19 0.48 -1.47
N ARG A 34 -4.43 0.68 -1.90
CA ARG A 34 -5.24 1.66 -1.19
C ARG A 34 -5.51 1.23 0.24
N ALA A 35 -5.57 -0.06 0.51
CA ALA A 35 -5.76 -0.52 1.86
C ALA A 35 -4.51 -0.30 2.69
N VAL A 36 -3.35 -0.53 2.09
CA VAL A 36 -2.10 -0.35 2.78
C VAL A 36 -1.89 1.13 3.11
N TYR A 37 -2.08 1.99 2.13
CA TYR A 37 -1.94 3.43 2.36
C TYR A 37 -2.94 3.90 3.42
N GLY A 38 -4.18 3.41 3.33
CA GLY A 38 -5.20 3.83 4.27
C GLY A 38 -4.83 3.50 5.70
N GLU A 39 -4.30 2.32 5.91
CA GLU A 39 -3.86 1.91 7.22
C GLU A 39 -2.76 2.80 7.77
N ILE A 40 -1.79 3.09 6.94
CA ILE A 40 -0.66 3.90 7.36
C ILE A 40 -1.13 5.30 7.73
N LEU A 41 -2.00 5.87 6.90
CA LEU A 41 -2.50 7.21 7.16
C LEU A 41 -3.31 7.24 8.45
N ARG A 42 -4.10 6.22 8.67
CA ARG A 42 -4.89 6.15 9.88
C ARG A 42 -4.00 6.03 11.10
N ASP A 43 -3.01 5.16 11.04
CA ASP A 43 -2.09 4.99 12.15
C ASP A 43 -1.37 6.28 12.49
N GLU A 44 -0.93 6.99 11.45
CA GLU A 44 -0.22 8.22 11.67
C GLU A 44 -1.14 9.26 12.31
N ARG A 45 -2.36 9.34 11.85
CA ARG A 45 -3.31 10.28 12.40
C ARG A 45 -3.59 9.97 13.87
N LEU A 46 -3.79 8.70 14.17
CA LEU A 46 -4.09 8.31 15.54
C LEU A 46 -2.90 8.53 16.46
N ASP A 47 -1.71 8.29 15.94
CA ASP A 47 -0.51 8.55 16.72
C ASP A 47 -0.37 10.01 17.10
N GLN A 48 -0.94 10.88 16.29
CA GLN A 48 -0.90 12.30 16.54
C GLN A 48 -2.13 12.79 17.31
N ASP A 49 -2.97 11.86 17.72
CA ASP A 49 -4.19 12.20 18.44
C ASP A 49 -5.04 13.20 17.70
N ARG A 50 -5.13 13.04 16.40
CA ARG A 50 -5.94 13.93 15.58
C ARG A 50 -7.17 13.21 15.10
N THR A 51 -8.27 13.93 14.99
CA THR A 51 -9.52 13.33 14.54
C THR A 51 -9.58 13.36 13.03
N LEU A 52 -10.49 12.57 12.49
CA LEU A 52 -10.73 12.59 11.05
C LEU A 52 -11.08 14.00 10.60
N ASP A 53 -11.88 14.68 11.39
CA ASP A 53 -12.31 16.01 11.04
C ASP A 53 -11.13 16.98 11.01
N ASP A 54 -10.22 16.85 11.96
CA ASP A 54 -9.05 17.71 11.98
C ASP A 54 -8.25 17.59 10.68
N VAL A 55 -7.97 16.39 10.29
CA VAL A 55 -7.15 16.18 9.10
C VAL A 55 -7.93 16.52 7.84
N ALA A 56 -9.20 16.14 7.80
CA ALA A 56 -10.01 16.42 6.62
C ALA A 56 -10.10 17.91 6.39
N ARG A 57 -10.27 18.66 7.44
CA ARG A 57 -10.32 20.09 7.31
C ARG A 57 -9.02 20.67 6.83
N ALA A 58 -7.91 20.18 7.34
CA ALA A 58 -6.60 20.66 6.94
C ALA A 58 -6.35 20.42 5.46
N VAL A 59 -6.92 19.36 4.92
CA VAL A 59 -6.71 19.01 3.54
C VAL A 59 -7.76 19.61 2.62
N GLY A 60 -8.91 19.94 3.17
CA GLY A 60 -9.99 20.44 2.35
C GLY A 60 -10.82 19.34 1.72
N MET A 61 -10.93 18.21 2.38
CA MET A 61 -11.75 17.12 1.88
C MET A 61 -12.81 16.79 2.91
N SER A 62 -13.80 16.04 2.52
CA SER A 62 -14.85 15.70 3.47
C SER A 62 -14.34 14.65 4.43
N LYS A 63 -14.90 14.68 5.63
CA LYS A 63 -14.56 13.70 6.63
C LYS A 63 -14.91 12.30 6.15
N GLN A 64 -16.03 12.18 5.46
CA GLN A 64 -16.44 10.89 4.97
C GLN A 64 -15.47 10.36 3.92
N TYR A 65 -14.99 11.21 3.05
CA TYR A 65 -14.06 10.78 2.03
C TYR A 65 -12.76 10.29 2.69
N LEU A 66 -12.26 11.05 3.65
CA LEU A 66 -11.03 10.64 4.33
C LEU A 66 -11.24 9.32 5.04
N SER A 67 -12.40 9.15 5.66
CA SER A 67 -12.71 7.90 6.33
C SER A 67 -12.65 6.73 5.36
N GLU A 68 -13.17 6.93 4.16
CA GLU A 68 -13.16 5.86 3.18
C GLU A 68 -11.78 5.57 2.64
N VAL A 69 -10.96 6.60 2.55
CA VAL A 69 -9.57 6.40 2.15
C VAL A 69 -8.86 5.57 3.22
N GLU A 70 -9.07 5.90 4.48
CA GLU A 70 -8.43 5.16 5.56
C GLU A 70 -8.87 3.71 5.61
N ARG A 71 -10.10 3.45 5.22
CA ARG A 71 -10.60 2.09 5.21
C ARG A 71 -10.25 1.32 3.96
N GLY A 72 -9.56 1.97 3.05
CA GLY A 72 -9.17 1.29 1.82
C GLY A 72 -10.28 1.15 0.82
N ARG A 73 -11.36 1.90 0.98
CA ARG A 73 -12.47 1.81 0.06
C ARG A 73 -12.39 2.76 -1.10
N LYS A 74 -11.60 3.80 -0.96
CA LYS A 74 -11.39 4.76 -2.01
C LYS A 74 -9.93 4.90 -2.27
N GLU A 75 -9.59 5.03 -3.54
CA GLU A 75 -8.21 5.22 -3.88
C GLU A 75 -7.95 6.69 -4.06
N PRO A 76 -7.14 7.31 -3.23
CA PRO A 76 -6.90 8.73 -3.38
C PRO A 76 -6.05 9.00 -4.61
N SER A 77 -6.26 10.14 -5.23
CA SER A 77 -5.38 10.54 -6.31
C SER A 77 -4.03 10.86 -5.72
N SER A 78 -3.03 10.96 -6.55
CA SER A 78 -1.71 11.34 -6.08
C SER A 78 -1.74 12.64 -5.34
N GLU A 79 -2.47 13.59 -5.86
CA GLU A 79 -2.54 14.91 -5.23
C GLU A 79 -3.17 14.84 -3.87
N MET A 80 -4.23 14.08 -3.74
CA MET A 80 -4.88 13.95 -2.45
C MET A 80 -3.98 13.23 -1.47
N LEU A 81 -3.28 12.23 -1.95
CA LEU A 81 -2.38 11.48 -1.11
C LEU A 81 -1.28 12.39 -0.58
N HIS A 82 -0.70 13.21 -1.45
CA HIS A 82 0.30 14.16 -1.02
C HIS A 82 -0.26 15.15 -0.02
N SER A 83 -1.47 15.61 -0.25
CA SER A 83 -2.08 16.57 0.65
C SER A 83 -2.31 15.99 2.04
N VAL A 84 -2.76 14.77 2.10
CA VAL A 84 -2.98 14.14 3.40
C VAL A 84 -1.65 13.92 4.10
N CYS A 85 -0.64 13.50 3.36
CA CYS A 85 0.67 13.29 3.94
C CYS A 85 1.23 14.61 4.47
N ASP A 86 1.07 15.69 3.71
CA ASP A 86 1.53 16.98 4.15
C ASP A 86 0.83 17.39 5.45
N ALA A 87 -0.47 17.19 5.50
CA ALA A 87 -1.24 17.57 6.68
C ALA A 87 -0.80 16.76 7.90
N LEU A 88 -0.33 15.56 7.68
CA LEU A 88 0.14 14.71 8.78
C LEU A 88 1.62 14.87 9.05
N GLY A 89 2.30 15.66 8.26
CA GLY A 89 3.74 15.80 8.43
C GLY A 89 4.47 14.52 8.12
N LEU A 90 3.91 13.70 7.26
CA LEU A 90 4.49 12.43 6.89
C LEU A 90 5.12 12.56 5.50
N PRO A 91 6.42 12.55 5.38
CA PRO A 91 7.02 12.64 4.05
C PRO A 91 6.55 11.50 3.17
N ILE A 92 6.33 11.79 1.91
CA ILE A 92 5.79 10.78 1.01
C ILE A 92 6.72 9.56 0.92
N GLU A 93 8.00 9.78 1.01
CA GLU A 93 8.92 8.65 0.94
C GLU A 93 8.80 7.76 2.17
N HIS A 94 8.38 8.31 3.30
CA HIS A 94 8.14 7.50 4.47
C HIS A 94 6.88 6.67 4.29
N LEU A 95 5.88 7.25 3.67
CA LEU A 95 4.67 6.51 3.37
C LEU A 95 5.01 5.33 2.46
N LEU A 96 5.79 5.59 1.44
CA LEU A 96 6.15 4.53 0.51
C LEU A 96 7.00 3.45 1.16
N THR A 97 7.93 3.86 2.01
CA THR A 97 8.75 2.90 2.71
C THR A 97 7.93 2.02 3.63
N ARG A 98 7.00 2.62 4.35
CA ARG A 98 6.14 1.84 5.21
C ARG A 98 5.27 0.89 4.42
N ALA A 99 4.80 1.37 3.26
CA ALA A 99 3.95 0.53 2.42
C ALA A 99 4.74 -0.67 1.92
N VAL A 100 5.96 -0.45 1.49
CA VAL A 100 6.78 -1.55 1.01
C VAL A 100 7.00 -2.56 2.12
N ARG A 101 7.27 -2.09 3.31
CA ARG A 101 7.49 -3.00 4.42
C ARG A 101 6.26 -3.83 4.74
N ARG A 102 5.09 -3.22 4.71
CA ARG A 102 3.87 -3.96 4.99
C ARG A 102 3.57 -4.98 3.91
N ILE A 103 3.78 -4.61 2.66
CA ILE A 103 3.53 -5.53 1.58
C ILE A 103 4.52 -6.69 1.64
N THR A 104 5.76 -6.39 1.90
CA THR A 104 6.78 -7.42 1.99
C THR A 104 6.51 -8.37 3.16
N ALA A 105 6.13 -7.81 4.29
CA ALA A 105 5.82 -8.65 5.44
C ALA A 105 4.63 -9.53 5.16
N SER A 106 3.64 -8.99 4.49
CA SER A 106 2.46 -9.74 4.15
C SER A 106 2.80 -10.92 3.25
N ARG A 107 3.61 -10.69 2.25
CA ARG A 107 4.02 -11.76 1.36
C ARG A 107 4.89 -12.77 2.07
N ARG A 108 5.74 -12.30 2.94
CA ARG A 108 6.61 -13.17 3.65
C ARG A 108 5.83 -14.11 4.54
N ILE A 109 4.80 -13.59 5.19
CA ILE A 109 3.96 -14.41 6.01
C ILE A 109 3.25 -15.43 5.17
N ALA A 110 2.71 -15.02 4.05
CA ALA A 110 2.01 -15.94 3.17
C ALA A 110 2.95 -17.02 2.66
N THR A 111 4.16 -16.65 2.36
CA THR A 111 5.11 -17.62 1.85
C THR A 111 5.53 -18.62 2.90
N HIS A 112 5.68 -18.14 4.10
CA HIS A 112 6.10 -19.02 5.18
C HIS A 112 4.99 -19.76 5.87
N ARG A 113 3.78 -19.68 5.39
CA ARG A 113 2.72 -20.37 5.96
C ARG A 113 2.54 -21.60 5.27
N PRO A 114 3.31 -22.52 5.37
CA PRO A 114 3.19 -23.74 4.63
C PRO A 114 2.02 -24.48 5.11
N ALA A 115 1.57 -25.22 4.26
CA ALA A 115 0.46 -26.00 4.62
C ALA A 115 0.86 -26.87 5.74
N GLY A 116 0.22 -26.88 6.68
CA GLY A 116 0.51 -27.79 7.69
C GLY A 116 1.51 -27.41 8.65
N THR A 117 2.04 -26.46 8.54
CA THR A 117 2.97 -26.18 9.39
C THR A 117 2.45 -25.44 10.30
N PRO A 118 1.93 -25.88 10.95
CA PRO A 118 1.37 -25.23 11.91
C PRO A 118 2.32 -24.72 12.79
N ARG A 119 3.10 -25.17 12.68
CA ARG A 119 3.87 -24.90 13.46
C ARG A 119 4.16 -23.79 13.68
N VAL A 120 3.99 -23.46 13.12
CA VAL A 120 4.38 -22.38 13.17
C VAL A 120 3.97 -21.81 14.24
N GLU A 121 3.23 -22.19 14.45
CA GLU A 121 2.79 -21.82 15.34
C GLU A 121 3.37 -21.85 16.34
N LEU A 122 3.67 -22.37 16.25
CA LEU A 122 4.18 -22.62 17.18
C LEU A 122 4.94 -21.75 17.62
N LEU A 123 5.24 -21.45 17.24
CA LEU A 123 6.00 -20.83 17.63
C LEU A 123 5.74 -20.03 18.33
N ALA A 124 5.17 -19.93 18.11
CA ALA A 124 4.78 -19.13 18.73
C ALA A 124 4.88 -19.36 19.89
N ALA A 125 4.87 -20.03 19.92
CA ALA A 125 4.80 -20.37 21.15
C ALA A 125 5.62 -19.70 22.01
#